data_21498736818ba593a939dd0b8f937c15
#
_entry.id   21498736818ba593a939dd0b8f937c15
#
_cell.length_a   1.000
_cell.length_b   1.000
_cell.length_c   1.000
_cell.angle_alpha   90.00
_cell.angle_beta   90.00
_cell.angle_gamma   90.00
#
_symmetry.space_group_name_H-M   'P 1'
#
loop_
_entity.id
_entity.type
_entity.pdbx_description
1 polymer ?
#
loop_
_entity_poly.entity_id
_entity_poly.type
_entity_poly.pdbx_seq_one_letter_code
_entity_poly.pdbx_strand_id
1 'polypeptide(L)'
;MFSRLAVLSSAAFAMSGALASEPFPSTYQAPAGPPVLIQGATLLTGTGERIDGADVLIADGRIQSIGKGLVAPAGARIVDAKAKWVTPGLIDIHSHLGVYASPAVKGLDDGNEATSPVTSNVWAEHSVWPQDPGFETALEGGVTTLQILPGSANLIGGRSVVVKNVQGATYQAMKFPGAAYGLKMACGENPKRVYGEKHQAPSTRMGNVAGYRQAFADAQDYQQQWDKYTRELAEFNKKKAERADGAAKKSKDKDAAADKELTPPVPPKRDLKLETLAEVIKGNIRVHMHCYRSDEMATMLDVADEFGFKIVAFHHAVEAYKIADRLADKGVCAAMWADWWGFKMEAYDGVQENLAMVDFPERSCAIVHSDSGDGIQRLNQEAAKAMAHGRRVGLNVPPERAIRWLTANPAKSLGLEDRIGTLEAGKAADVVIWNGNPFSVYALAEQVFIDGALKFDRAHPPLKPRSDFLLGRHIAEAPL
;
A
#
# COMPACT_ATOMS: atom_id res chain seq x y z
N MET A 1 -29.87 -51.81 -38.02
CA MET A 1 -28.97 -50.76 -38.51
C MET A 1 -28.88 -49.64 -37.40
N PHE A 2 -27.94 -49.74 -36.46
CA PHE A 2 -27.75 -48.76 -35.38
C PHE A 2 -26.38 -48.22 -35.55
N SER A 3 -26.33 -46.94 -35.92
CA SER A 3 -25.10 -46.15 -36.06
C SER A 3 -24.68 -45.62 -34.68
N ARG A 4 -23.49 -46.00 -34.20
CA ARG A 4 -22.89 -45.46 -32.97
C ARG A 4 -22.07 -44.23 -33.32
N LEU A 5 -22.53 -43.06 -32.89
CA LEU A 5 -21.73 -41.84 -32.86
C LEU A 5 -20.74 -41.92 -31.67
N ALA A 6 -19.47 -41.90 -31.98
CA ALA A 6 -18.41 -41.74 -31.00
C ALA A 6 -18.22 -40.22 -30.72
N VAL A 7 -18.52 -39.79 -29.49
CA VAL A 7 -18.23 -38.45 -28.99
C VAL A 7 -16.78 -38.45 -28.50
N LEU A 8 -15.90 -37.82 -29.25
CA LEU A 8 -14.53 -37.47 -28.82
C LEU A 8 -14.60 -36.29 -27.85
N SER A 9 -14.43 -36.56 -26.55
CA SER A 9 -14.32 -35.55 -25.50
C SER A 9 -12.88 -35.06 -25.47
N SER A 10 -12.63 -33.87 -26.04
CA SER A 10 -11.35 -33.18 -25.94
C SER A 10 -11.22 -32.55 -24.55
N ALA A 11 -10.51 -33.23 -23.65
CA ALA A 11 -10.10 -32.65 -22.37
C ALA A 11 -9.02 -31.62 -22.62
N ALA A 12 -9.39 -30.34 -22.66
CA ALA A 12 -8.45 -29.24 -22.60
C ALA A 12 -7.88 -29.18 -21.17
N PHE A 13 -6.65 -29.65 -20.97
CA PHE A 13 -5.87 -29.40 -19.76
C PHE A 13 -5.50 -27.90 -19.71
N ALA A 14 -6.29 -27.12 -19.03
CA ALA A 14 -5.88 -25.79 -18.61
C ALA A 14 -4.72 -25.97 -17.62
N MET A 15 -3.49 -25.71 -18.04
CA MET A 15 -2.38 -25.48 -17.12
C MET A 15 -2.67 -24.16 -16.38
N SER A 16 -3.40 -24.27 -15.28
CA SER A 16 -3.39 -23.23 -14.25
C SER A 16 -1.97 -23.18 -13.72
N GLY A 17 -1.17 -22.19 -14.13
CA GLY A 17 0.03 -21.83 -13.41
C GLY A 17 -0.39 -21.60 -11.96
N ALA A 18 0.00 -22.50 -11.06
CA ALA A 18 -0.16 -22.30 -9.64
C ALA A 18 0.62 -21.02 -9.30
N LEU A 19 -0.09 -19.90 -9.19
CA LEU A 19 0.41 -18.73 -8.48
C LEU A 19 0.84 -19.30 -7.13
N ALA A 20 2.13 -19.20 -6.80
CA ALA A 20 2.60 -19.58 -5.49
C ALA A 20 1.71 -18.87 -4.47
N SER A 21 0.99 -19.63 -3.65
CA SER A 21 0.08 -19.06 -2.66
C SER A 21 0.87 -18.07 -1.82
N GLU A 22 0.30 -16.89 -1.58
CA GLU A 22 0.89 -15.89 -0.70
C GLU A 22 1.28 -16.57 0.62
N PRO A 23 2.58 -16.51 1.05
CA PRO A 23 3.04 -17.29 2.20
C PRO A 23 2.39 -16.84 3.52
N PHE A 24 1.92 -15.58 3.59
CA PHE A 24 1.27 -14.99 4.76
C PHE A 24 -0.05 -14.30 4.34
N PRO A 25 -1.09 -15.07 4.00
CA PRO A 25 -2.33 -14.50 3.47
C PRO A 25 -3.07 -13.69 4.52
N SER A 26 -3.85 -12.71 4.05
CA SER A 26 -4.82 -12.01 4.88
C SER A 26 -5.88 -12.98 5.41
N THR A 27 -6.21 -12.83 6.69
CA THR A 27 -7.37 -13.49 7.32
C THR A 27 -8.49 -12.50 7.61
N TYR A 28 -8.35 -11.25 7.13
CA TYR A 28 -9.36 -10.21 7.31
C TYR A 28 -10.67 -10.62 6.64
N GLN A 29 -11.76 -10.41 7.36
CA GLN A 29 -13.12 -10.57 6.85
C GLN A 29 -13.89 -9.29 7.12
N ALA A 30 -14.51 -8.73 6.07
CA ALA A 30 -15.37 -7.58 6.23
C ALA A 30 -16.56 -7.95 7.14
N PRO A 31 -16.84 -7.16 8.19
CA PRO A 31 -17.98 -7.44 9.07
C PRO A 31 -19.29 -7.33 8.30
N ALA A 32 -20.20 -8.28 8.52
CA ALA A 32 -21.58 -8.14 8.05
C ALA A 32 -22.31 -7.10 8.90
N GLY A 33 -23.17 -6.31 8.28
CA GLY A 33 -23.98 -5.30 8.98
C GLY A 33 -25.24 -4.93 8.18
N PRO A 34 -26.21 -4.26 8.81
CA PRO A 34 -27.37 -3.76 8.10
C PRO A 34 -26.92 -2.67 7.09
N PRO A 35 -27.73 -2.43 6.05
CA PRO A 35 -27.49 -1.28 5.19
C PRO A 35 -27.47 0.02 5.98
N VAL A 36 -26.70 1.00 5.53
CA VAL A 36 -26.63 2.34 6.13
C VAL A 36 -26.95 3.38 5.08
N LEU A 37 -27.87 4.30 5.41
CA LEU A 37 -28.13 5.47 4.60
C LEU A 37 -27.70 6.73 5.35
N ILE A 38 -26.63 7.38 4.88
CA ILE A 38 -26.15 8.68 5.35
C ILE A 38 -26.87 9.75 4.55
N GLN A 39 -27.61 10.67 5.19
CA GLN A 39 -28.50 11.59 4.51
C GLN A 39 -28.11 13.06 4.66
N GLY A 40 -28.18 13.80 3.56
CA GLY A 40 -28.19 15.26 3.51
C GLY A 40 -26.83 15.92 3.72
N ALA A 41 -25.72 15.19 3.51
CA ALA A 41 -24.36 15.69 3.74
C ALA A 41 -23.81 16.53 2.58
N THR A 42 -22.75 17.28 2.85
CA THR A 42 -21.83 17.75 1.80
C THR A 42 -20.81 16.65 1.54
N LEU A 43 -20.82 16.09 0.33
CA LEU A 43 -19.87 15.05 -0.06
C LEU A 43 -18.64 15.64 -0.75
N LEU A 44 -17.44 15.21 -0.36
CA LEU A 44 -16.23 15.31 -1.15
C LEU A 44 -15.92 13.90 -1.68
N THR A 45 -16.18 13.65 -2.95
CA THR A 45 -16.23 12.29 -3.50
C THR A 45 -14.86 11.61 -3.65
N GLY A 46 -13.77 12.38 -3.62
CA GLY A 46 -12.43 11.89 -3.96
C GLY A 46 -12.17 11.79 -5.47
N THR A 47 -13.20 11.94 -6.32
CA THR A 47 -13.04 12.01 -7.79
C THR A 47 -12.72 13.43 -8.27
N GLY A 48 -12.84 14.43 -7.39
CA GLY A 48 -12.71 15.86 -7.70
C GLY A 48 -14.04 16.58 -7.69
N GLU A 49 -15.11 15.93 -7.23
CA GLU A 49 -16.46 16.52 -7.15
C GLU A 49 -16.86 16.83 -5.71
N ARG A 50 -17.66 17.88 -5.54
CA ARG A 50 -18.40 18.23 -4.34
C ARG A 50 -19.90 18.19 -4.62
N ILE A 51 -20.66 17.52 -3.79
CA ILE A 51 -22.12 17.41 -3.92
C ILE A 51 -22.77 17.83 -2.60
N ASP A 52 -23.47 18.97 -2.60
CA ASP A 52 -24.14 19.47 -1.39
C ASP A 52 -25.53 18.85 -1.23
N GLY A 53 -25.88 18.51 0.02
CA GLY A 53 -27.18 17.94 0.37
C GLY A 53 -27.44 16.57 -0.25
N ALA A 54 -26.41 15.74 -0.32
CA ALA A 54 -26.48 14.41 -0.92
C ALA A 54 -26.43 13.29 0.13
N ASP A 55 -26.81 12.11 -0.32
CA ASP A 55 -26.89 10.90 0.47
C ASP A 55 -25.83 9.89 0.01
N VAL A 56 -25.44 8.99 0.90
CA VAL A 56 -24.59 7.82 0.61
C VAL A 56 -25.31 6.57 1.10
N LEU A 57 -25.61 5.65 0.20
CA LEU A 57 -26.16 4.33 0.53
C LEU A 57 -25.04 3.29 0.58
N ILE A 58 -24.93 2.62 1.72
CA ILE A 58 -23.98 1.55 1.99
C ILE A 58 -24.75 0.25 2.20
N ALA A 59 -24.37 -0.83 1.53
CA ALA A 59 -24.85 -2.18 1.81
C ALA A 59 -23.76 -3.20 1.41
N ASP A 60 -23.76 -4.36 2.07
CA ASP A 60 -22.82 -5.45 1.81
C ASP A 60 -21.33 -5.02 1.82
N GLY A 61 -20.99 -4.10 2.72
CA GLY A 61 -19.64 -3.58 2.85
C GLY A 61 -19.21 -2.62 1.74
N ARG A 62 -20.11 -2.22 0.84
CA ARG A 62 -19.81 -1.42 -0.34
C ARG A 62 -20.70 -0.18 -0.44
N ILE A 63 -20.18 0.84 -1.10
CA ILE A 63 -21.00 1.97 -1.56
C ILE A 63 -21.91 1.45 -2.68
N GLN A 64 -23.20 1.54 -2.48
CA GLN A 64 -24.20 1.15 -3.49
C GLN A 64 -24.51 2.30 -4.43
N SER A 65 -24.71 3.50 -3.87
CA SER A 65 -24.98 4.72 -4.63
C SER A 65 -24.71 5.96 -3.79
N ILE A 66 -24.44 7.07 -4.50
CA ILE A 66 -24.41 8.42 -3.96
C ILE A 66 -25.38 9.29 -4.76
N GLY A 67 -26.00 10.29 -4.15
CA GLY A 67 -26.93 11.21 -4.84
C GLY A 67 -27.89 11.85 -3.88
N LYS A 68 -28.89 12.55 -4.41
CA LYS A 68 -29.91 13.23 -3.59
C LYS A 68 -31.18 12.39 -3.52
N GLY A 69 -31.80 12.33 -2.34
CA GLY A 69 -33.10 11.71 -2.15
C GLY A 69 -33.09 10.18 -2.30
N LEU A 70 -32.00 9.52 -1.89
CA LEU A 70 -31.93 8.07 -1.92
C LEU A 70 -32.93 7.45 -0.95
N VAL A 71 -33.53 6.33 -1.34
CA VAL A 71 -34.49 5.60 -0.54
C VAL A 71 -33.76 4.56 0.31
N ALA A 72 -34.02 4.58 1.61
CA ALA A 72 -33.46 3.60 2.52
C ALA A 72 -34.09 2.20 2.25
N PRO A 73 -33.29 1.14 2.06
CA PRO A 73 -33.81 -0.22 2.01
C PRO A 73 -34.37 -0.63 3.37
N ALA A 74 -35.20 -1.68 3.40
CA ALA A 74 -35.75 -2.21 4.63
C ALA A 74 -34.67 -2.60 5.63
N GLY A 75 -34.79 -2.20 6.89
CA GLY A 75 -33.81 -2.48 7.94
C GLY A 75 -32.56 -1.63 7.91
N ALA A 76 -32.47 -0.63 7.03
CA ALA A 76 -31.33 0.27 6.98
C ALA A 76 -31.24 1.16 8.24
N ARG A 77 -30.03 1.33 8.75
CA ARG A 77 -29.70 2.39 9.72
C ARG A 77 -29.62 3.72 8.99
N ILE A 78 -30.39 4.70 9.46
CA ILE A 78 -30.38 6.07 8.92
C ILE A 78 -29.46 6.91 9.80
N VAL A 79 -28.50 7.63 9.15
CA VAL A 79 -27.62 8.59 9.80
C VAL A 79 -27.93 9.98 9.24
N ASP A 80 -28.47 10.88 10.08
CA ASP A 80 -28.67 12.27 9.71
C ASP A 80 -27.31 12.99 9.68
N ALA A 81 -26.90 13.38 8.48
CA ALA A 81 -25.65 14.09 8.23
C ALA A 81 -25.87 15.52 7.67
N LYS A 82 -27.06 16.10 7.89
CA LYS A 82 -27.32 17.51 7.56
C LYS A 82 -26.30 18.41 8.24
N ALA A 83 -25.77 19.38 7.50
CA ALA A 83 -24.69 20.29 7.89
C ALA A 83 -23.35 19.58 8.23
N LYS A 84 -23.23 18.27 8.00
CA LYS A 84 -21.99 17.51 8.11
C LYS A 84 -21.36 17.29 6.74
N TRP A 85 -20.08 16.91 6.76
CA TRP A 85 -19.35 16.56 5.56
C TRP A 85 -19.03 15.07 5.55
N VAL A 86 -18.99 14.49 4.37
CA VAL A 86 -18.66 13.08 4.18
C VAL A 86 -17.55 12.95 3.14
N THR A 87 -16.56 12.15 3.46
CA THR A 87 -15.42 11.84 2.59
C THR A 87 -15.21 10.34 2.48
N PRO A 88 -14.46 9.85 1.47
CA PRO A 88 -13.85 8.53 1.57
C PRO A 88 -13.01 8.44 2.84
N GLY A 89 -12.74 7.23 3.32
CA GLY A 89 -11.76 6.99 4.37
C GLY A 89 -10.39 7.53 3.99
N LEU A 90 -9.71 8.18 4.93
CA LEU A 90 -8.36 8.67 4.71
C LEU A 90 -7.37 7.50 4.62
N ILE A 91 -6.37 7.65 3.79
CA ILE A 91 -5.34 6.64 3.52
C ILE A 91 -3.98 7.26 3.79
N ASP A 92 -3.20 6.64 4.68
CA ASP A 92 -1.80 7.02 4.91
C ASP A 92 -0.86 5.98 4.29
N ILE A 93 -0.04 6.42 3.33
CA ILE A 93 0.93 5.54 2.67
C ILE A 93 2.30 5.54 3.34
N HIS A 94 2.46 6.24 4.46
CA HIS A 94 3.71 6.27 5.21
C HIS A 94 3.46 6.24 6.72
N SER A 95 3.16 5.06 7.20
CA SER A 95 3.00 4.81 8.63
C SER A 95 4.04 3.83 9.14
N HIS A 96 4.42 4.04 10.40
CA HIS A 96 5.27 3.14 11.17
C HIS A 96 4.53 2.57 12.39
N LEU A 97 3.21 2.70 12.45
CA LEU A 97 2.41 2.12 13.53
C LEU A 97 2.65 0.62 13.64
N GLY A 98 2.76 0.15 14.85
CA GLY A 98 3.05 -1.24 15.15
C GLY A 98 4.51 -1.67 15.00
N VAL A 99 5.34 -0.97 14.17
CA VAL A 99 6.79 -1.26 14.04
C VAL A 99 7.67 -0.24 14.79
N TYR A 100 7.14 0.95 15.09
CA TYR A 100 7.61 1.92 16.09
C TYR A 100 6.44 2.23 17.03
N ALA A 101 6.01 1.21 17.77
CA ALA A 101 4.80 1.29 18.55
C ALA A 101 4.93 2.16 19.80
N SER A 102 3.80 2.66 20.31
CA SER A 102 3.73 3.41 21.55
C SER A 102 3.62 2.48 22.77
N PRO A 103 4.32 2.80 23.90
CA PRO A 103 5.25 3.91 24.06
C PRO A 103 6.57 3.65 23.31
N ALA A 104 7.24 4.73 22.86
CA ALA A 104 8.51 4.64 22.12
C ALA A 104 9.65 4.17 23.04
N VAL A 105 9.76 2.87 23.23
CA VAL A 105 10.79 2.19 24.01
C VAL A 105 11.59 1.24 23.13
N LYS A 106 12.85 0.98 23.50
CA LYS A 106 13.75 0.14 22.69
C LYS A 106 13.19 -1.25 22.37
N GLY A 107 12.39 -1.84 23.25
CA GLY A 107 11.76 -3.14 23.02
C GLY A 107 10.64 -3.16 21.98
N LEU A 108 10.21 -1.96 21.51
CA LEU A 108 9.19 -1.78 20.46
C LEU A 108 9.76 -1.05 19.22
N ASP A 109 11.09 -0.97 19.12
CA ASP A 109 11.81 -0.31 18.01
C ASP A 109 12.23 -1.34 16.97
N ASP A 110 11.26 -1.79 16.15
CA ASP A 110 11.41 -2.84 15.15
C ASP A 110 11.32 -2.32 13.71
N GLY A 111 11.42 -1.01 13.51
CA GLY A 111 11.21 -0.40 12.20
C GLY A 111 12.38 -0.54 11.22
N ASN A 112 13.62 -0.83 11.67
CA ASN A 112 14.77 -0.96 10.78
C ASN A 112 15.64 -2.17 11.11
N GLU A 113 15.79 -3.09 10.16
CA GLU A 113 16.83 -4.14 10.19
C GLU A 113 18.15 -3.56 9.66
N ALA A 114 18.83 -2.74 10.47
CA ALA A 114 20.01 -1.97 10.06
C ALA A 114 21.32 -2.78 10.13
N THR A 115 21.29 -4.10 9.85
CA THR A 115 22.45 -4.99 9.86
C THR A 115 23.17 -5.07 8.51
N SER A 116 22.48 -4.70 7.41
CA SER A 116 23.02 -4.66 6.05
C SER A 116 22.33 -3.55 5.25
N PRO A 117 23.00 -2.89 4.29
CA PRO A 117 22.39 -1.90 3.42
C PRO A 117 21.22 -2.41 2.59
N VAL A 118 21.21 -3.72 2.29
CA VAL A 118 20.15 -4.39 1.55
C VAL A 118 19.57 -5.51 2.40
N THR A 119 18.33 -5.31 2.85
CA THR A 119 17.55 -6.24 3.67
C THR A 119 16.17 -6.49 3.07
N SER A 120 16.11 -6.61 1.74
CA SER A 120 14.87 -6.82 0.98
C SER A 120 14.11 -8.11 1.36
N ASN A 121 14.75 -9.01 2.12
CA ASN A 121 14.15 -10.23 2.66
C ASN A 121 13.34 -10.03 3.95
N VAL A 122 13.43 -8.87 4.62
CA VAL A 122 12.61 -8.58 5.80
C VAL A 122 11.28 -7.96 5.40
N TRP A 123 10.24 -8.24 6.17
CA TRP A 123 8.89 -7.79 5.87
C TRP A 123 8.31 -7.10 7.11
N ALA A 124 7.88 -5.86 6.98
CA ALA A 124 7.34 -5.06 8.09
C ALA A 124 6.18 -5.76 8.81
N GLU A 125 5.37 -6.55 8.08
CA GLU A 125 4.22 -7.26 8.65
C GLU A 125 4.60 -8.21 9.80
N HIS A 126 5.84 -8.72 9.82
CA HIS A 126 6.29 -9.62 10.88
C HIS A 126 6.63 -8.91 12.19
N SER A 127 6.76 -7.58 12.15
CA SER A 127 7.03 -6.73 13.32
C SER A 127 5.83 -5.88 13.72
N VAL A 128 4.71 -5.91 12.98
CA VAL A 128 3.52 -5.15 13.34
C VAL A 128 2.93 -5.68 14.65
N TRP A 129 2.93 -4.84 15.68
CA TRP A 129 2.20 -5.07 16.92
C TRP A 129 0.77 -4.52 16.79
N PRO A 130 -0.26 -5.40 16.65
CA PRO A 130 -1.63 -4.96 16.35
C PRO A 130 -2.29 -4.14 17.47
N GLN A 131 -1.76 -4.21 18.69
CA GLN A 131 -2.28 -3.52 19.87
C GLN A 131 -1.67 -2.13 20.08
N ASP A 132 -0.82 -1.65 19.14
CA ASP A 132 -0.33 -0.29 19.21
C ASP A 132 -1.49 0.71 19.29
N PRO A 133 -1.58 1.52 20.36
CA PRO A 133 -2.67 2.50 20.50
C PRO A 133 -2.69 3.57 19.38
N GLY A 134 -1.61 3.69 18.63
CA GLY A 134 -1.55 4.55 17.45
C GLY A 134 -2.60 4.21 16.39
N PHE A 135 -2.98 2.95 16.25
CA PHE A 135 -4.05 2.54 15.32
C PHE A 135 -5.41 3.15 15.69
N GLU A 136 -5.72 3.19 16.99
CA GLU A 136 -6.98 3.79 17.48
C GLU A 136 -6.98 5.30 17.23
N THR A 137 -5.88 6.00 17.57
CA THR A 137 -5.78 7.46 17.33
C THR A 137 -5.82 7.82 15.85
N ALA A 138 -5.23 7.00 14.98
CA ALA A 138 -5.34 7.15 13.54
C ALA A 138 -6.80 6.98 13.05
N LEU A 139 -7.53 6.00 13.59
CA LEU A 139 -8.94 5.79 13.28
C LEU A 139 -9.81 6.97 13.74
N GLU A 140 -9.56 7.53 14.92
CA GLU A 140 -10.18 8.76 15.41
C GLU A 140 -9.96 9.97 14.49
N GLY A 141 -8.86 9.97 13.73
CA GLY A 141 -8.54 10.94 12.69
C GLY A 141 -9.16 10.64 11.32
N GLY A 142 -9.93 9.57 11.19
CA GLY A 142 -10.57 9.17 9.94
C GLY A 142 -9.72 8.30 9.02
N VAL A 143 -8.56 7.80 9.48
CA VAL A 143 -7.67 6.95 8.68
C VAL A 143 -8.17 5.51 8.69
N THR A 144 -8.59 5.01 7.54
CA THR A 144 -9.19 3.67 7.37
C THR A 144 -8.24 2.64 6.78
N THR A 145 -7.20 3.09 6.08
CA THR A 145 -6.19 2.23 5.44
C THR A 145 -4.81 2.83 5.64
N LEU A 146 -3.83 1.98 5.94
CA LEU A 146 -2.44 2.38 6.18
C LEU A 146 -1.49 1.48 5.42
N GLN A 147 -0.38 2.05 4.92
CA GLN A 147 0.78 1.28 4.53
C GLN A 147 1.82 1.34 5.65
N ILE A 148 2.13 0.19 6.24
CA ILE A 148 3.20 0.07 7.24
C ILE A 148 4.50 -0.24 6.53
N LEU A 149 5.47 0.65 6.68
CA LEU A 149 6.77 0.61 6.00
C LEU A 149 7.89 0.34 7.01
N PRO A 150 8.98 -0.34 6.59
CA PRO A 150 10.25 -0.20 7.30
C PRO A 150 10.72 1.27 7.31
N GLY A 151 11.55 1.63 8.27
CA GLY A 151 12.20 2.94 8.31
C GLY A 151 13.18 3.15 7.15
N SER A 152 13.94 4.24 7.17
CA SER A 152 14.80 4.66 6.05
C SER A 152 16.31 4.55 6.34
N ALA A 153 16.71 3.66 7.27
CA ALA A 153 18.12 3.44 7.58
C ALA A 153 18.88 2.74 6.43
N ASN A 154 18.21 1.89 5.66
CA ASN A 154 18.80 1.02 4.65
C ASN A 154 18.62 1.60 3.24
N LEU A 155 19.52 1.28 2.32
CA LEU A 155 19.27 1.51 0.88
C LEU A 155 17.99 0.81 0.43
N ILE A 156 17.84 -0.47 0.81
CA ILE A 156 16.68 -1.30 0.55
C ILE A 156 16.28 -1.95 1.87
N GLY A 157 15.21 -1.43 2.51
CA GLY A 157 14.86 -1.74 3.89
C GLY A 157 13.92 -2.92 4.08
N GLY A 158 13.25 -3.40 3.03
CA GLY A 158 12.33 -4.53 3.12
C GLY A 158 10.93 -4.24 2.64
N ARG A 159 10.07 -5.27 2.72
CA ARG A 159 8.69 -5.17 2.23
C ARG A 159 7.81 -4.41 3.21
N SER A 160 6.92 -3.59 2.67
CA SER A 160 5.82 -2.96 3.39
C SER A 160 4.53 -3.75 3.23
N VAL A 161 3.58 -3.55 4.12
CA VAL A 161 2.26 -4.16 4.09
C VAL A 161 1.18 -3.09 4.12
N VAL A 162 0.08 -3.32 3.39
CA VAL A 162 -1.13 -2.49 3.51
C VAL A 162 -2.10 -3.16 4.47
N VAL A 163 -2.61 -2.38 5.42
CA VAL A 163 -3.58 -2.85 6.42
C VAL A 163 -4.83 -1.98 6.40
N LYS A 164 -5.98 -2.59 6.70
CA LYS A 164 -7.18 -1.87 7.12
C LYS A 164 -7.04 -1.51 8.59
N ASN A 165 -7.44 -0.30 8.94
CA ASN A 165 -7.35 0.18 10.32
C ASN A 165 -8.48 -0.41 11.19
N VAL A 166 -8.37 -1.69 11.45
CA VAL A 166 -9.31 -2.47 12.26
C VAL A 166 -8.59 -3.14 13.42
N GLN A 167 -9.27 -3.36 14.51
CA GLN A 167 -8.71 -4.15 15.61
C GLN A 167 -8.52 -5.61 15.16
N GLY A 168 -7.36 -6.18 15.45
CA GLY A 168 -7.03 -7.56 15.14
C GLY A 168 -6.11 -8.16 16.20
N ALA A 169 -6.22 -9.47 16.45
CA ALA A 169 -5.30 -10.17 17.33
C ALA A 169 -3.94 -10.42 16.64
N THR A 170 -3.90 -10.41 15.34
CA THR A 170 -2.69 -10.60 14.51
C THR A 170 -2.71 -9.63 13.34
N TYR A 171 -1.54 -9.36 12.75
CA TYR A 171 -1.46 -8.50 11.56
C TYR A 171 -2.24 -9.07 10.37
N GLN A 172 -2.35 -10.40 10.24
CA GLN A 172 -3.13 -11.01 9.15
C GLN A 172 -4.60 -10.63 9.21
N ALA A 173 -5.15 -10.44 10.43
CA ALA A 173 -6.54 -10.00 10.61
C ALA A 173 -6.76 -8.52 10.24
N MET A 174 -5.68 -7.74 10.12
CA MET A 174 -5.68 -6.33 9.68
C MET A 174 -5.27 -6.20 8.21
N LYS A 175 -4.51 -7.15 7.68
CA LYS A 175 -3.92 -7.09 6.34
C LYS A 175 -4.98 -6.92 5.26
N PHE A 176 -4.79 -5.94 4.38
CA PHE A 176 -5.73 -5.63 3.30
C PHE A 176 -5.74 -6.79 2.27
N PRO A 177 -6.88 -7.48 2.06
CA PRO A 177 -6.91 -8.67 1.21
C PRO A 177 -6.48 -8.39 -0.23
N GLY A 178 -5.47 -9.10 -0.72
CA GLY A 178 -4.98 -8.98 -2.10
C GLY A 178 -4.31 -7.66 -2.45
N ALA A 179 -3.92 -6.83 -1.46
CA ALA A 179 -3.08 -5.67 -1.72
C ALA A 179 -1.66 -6.13 -2.06
N ALA A 180 -1.05 -5.51 -3.07
CA ALA A 180 0.34 -5.75 -3.40
C ALA A 180 1.26 -5.29 -2.25
N TYR A 181 2.36 -6.00 -2.04
CA TYR A 181 3.41 -5.50 -1.15
C TYR A 181 4.09 -4.27 -1.75
N GLY A 182 4.59 -3.40 -0.87
CA GLY A 182 5.57 -2.40 -1.25
C GLY A 182 6.99 -2.86 -0.95
N LEU A 183 7.98 -2.17 -1.51
CA LEU A 183 9.38 -2.22 -1.11
C LEU A 183 9.80 -0.85 -0.62
N LYS A 184 10.25 -0.74 0.64
CA LYS A 184 10.84 0.49 1.15
C LYS A 184 12.28 0.60 0.68
N MET A 185 12.60 1.72 0.04
CA MET A 185 13.96 2.13 -0.29
C MET A 185 14.24 3.51 0.30
N ALA A 186 15.51 3.89 0.43
CA ALA A 186 15.88 5.22 0.88
C ALA A 186 17.10 5.76 0.15
N CYS A 187 17.03 6.99 -0.36
CA CYS A 187 18.16 7.77 -0.84
C CYS A 187 18.70 8.71 0.27
N GLY A 188 19.70 9.49 -0.08
CA GLY A 188 20.13 10.63 0.71
C GLY A 188 21.03 10.30 1.89
N GLU A 189 20.88 11.12 2.92
CA GLU A 189 21.80 11.08 4.06
C GLU A 189 21.60 9.87 4.98
N ASN A 190 20.37 9.34 5.07
CA ASN A 190 20.08 8.31 6.06
C ASN A 190 20.93 7.05 5.85
N PRO A 191 20.91 6.35 4.69
CA PRO A 191 21.73 5.15 4.51
C PRO A 191 23.24 5.46 4.57
N LYS A 192 23.70 6.57 3.94
CA LYS A 192 25.12 6.90 3.98
C LYS A 192 25.62 7.20 5.40
N ARG A 193 24.79 7.78 6.28
CA ARG A 193 25.13 8.03 7.68
C ARG A 193 25.14 6.73 8.48
N VAL A 194 24.07 5.96 8.43
CA VAL A 194 23.91 4.74 9.20
C VAL A 194 25.05 3.73 8.94
N TYR A 195 25.44 3.56 7.67
CA TYR A 195 26.52 2.63 7.32
C TYR A 195 27.89 3.28 7.32
N GLY A 196 28.00 4.56 6.99
CA GLY A 196 29.26 5.32 7.07
C GLY A 196 29.79 5.40 8.51
N GLU A 197 28.94 5.60 9.50
CA GLU A 197 29.32 5.55 10.94
C GLU A 197 29.83 4.17 11.37
N LYS A 198 29.42 3.11 10.70
CA LYS A 198 29.88 1.73 10.90
C LYS A 198 31.11 1.39 10.04
N HIS A 199 31.70 2.36 9.34
CA HIS A 199 32.77 2.14 8.35
C HIS A 199 32.42 1.13 7.25
N GLN A 200 31.15 1.12 6.83
CA GLN A 200 30.62 0.26 5.79
C GLN A 200 30.07 1.09 4.61
N ALA A 201 29.94 0.46 3.45
CA ALA A 201 29.24 1.05 2.31
C ALA A 201 27.71 0.97 2.52
N PRO A 202 26.95 2.02 2.12
CA PRO A 202 27.41 3.27 1.53
C PRO A 202 27.84 4.29 2.60
N SER A 203 28.82 5.13 2.27
CA SER A 203 29.22 6.28 3.09
C SER A 203 29.07 7.62 2.35
N THR A 204 28.66 7.55 1.08
CA THR A 204 28.45 8.72 0.20
C THR A 204 27.20 8.50 -0.68
N ARG A 205 26.68 9.57 -1.32
CA ARG A 205 25.62 9.46 -2.31
C ARG A 205 26.05 8.67 -3.55
N MET A 206 27.31 8.73 -3.94
CA MET A 206 27.88 7.86 -4.99
C MET A 206 27.77 6.39 -4.57
N GLY A 207 28.08 6.08 -3.32
CA GLY A 207 27.94 4.73 -2.75
C GLY A 207 26.48 4.28 -2.68
N ASN A 208 25.53 5.18 -2.41
CA ASN A 208 24.11 4.87 -2.47
C ASN A 208 23.74 4.37 -3.88
N VAL A 209 24.06 5.13 -4.91
CA VAL A 209 23.75 4.77 -6.32
C VAL A 209 24.43 3.46 -6.73
N ALA A 210 25.71 3.29 -6.39
CA ALA A 210 26.41 2.03 -6.65
C ALA A 210 25.74 0.83 -5.97
N GLY A 211 25.28 1.00 -4.74
CA GLY A 211 24.61 -0.06 -3.98
C GLY A 211 23.26 -0.46 -4.58
N TYR A 212 22.44 0.49 -5.05
CA TYR A 212 21.18 0.16 -5.76
C TYR A 212 21.47 -0.60 -7.05
N ARG A 213 22.39 -0.07 -7.88
CA ARG A 213 22.71 -0.69 -9.17
C ARG A 213 23.25 -2.11 -8.99
N GLN A 214 24.11 -2.33 -7.99
CA GLN A 214 24.58 -3.69 -7.69
C GLN A 214 23.45 -4.63 -7.28
N ALA A 215 22.57 -4.20 -6.36
CA ALA A 215 21.48 -5.03 -5.88
C ALA A 215 20.48 -5.41 -7.02
N PHE A 216 20.18 -4.49 -7.93
CA PHE A 216 19.29 -4.80 -9.05
C PHE A 216 20.00 -5.59 -10.17
N ALA A 217 21.30 -5.40 -10.39
CA ALA A 217 22.08 -6.27 -11.29
C ALA A 217 22.09 -7.72 -10.79
N ASP A 218 22.34 -7.92 -9.50
CA ASP A 218 22.30 -9.27 -8.89
C ASP A 218 20.90 -9.89 -9.00
N ALA A 219 19.84 -9.09 -8.88
CA ALA A 219 18.46 -9.55 -9.04
C ALA A 219 18.13 -9.95 -10.49
N GLN A 220 18.64 -9.21 -11.50
CA GLN A 220 18.49 -9.57 -12.91
C GLN A 220 19.21 -10.87 -13.24
N ASP A 221 20.44 -11.07 -12.73
CA ASP A 221 21.17 -12.33 -12.88
C ASP A 221 20.44 -13.51 -12.23
N TYR A 222 19.89 -13.29 -11.04
CA TYR A 222 19.07 -14.28 -10.35
C TYR A 222 17.84 -14.67 -11.16
N GLN A 223 17.14 -13.69 -11.71
CA GLN A 223 15.96 -13.93 -12.55
C GLN A 223 16.33 -14.74 -13.80
N GLN A 224 17.44 -14.39 -14.48
CA GLN A 224 17.90 -15.12 -15.65
C GLN A 224 18.23 -16.59 -15.35
N GLN A 225 18.80 -16.90 -14.17
CA GLN A 225 19.07 -18.27 -13.71
C GLN A 225 17.77 -19.06 -13.54
N TRP A 226 16.72 -18.48 -12.93
CA TRP A 226 15.43 -19.11 -12.78
C TRP A 226 14.68 -19.29 -14.11
N ASP A 227 14.77 -18.32 -15.02
CA ASP A 227 14.18 -18.42 -16.35
C ASP A 227 14.87 -19.52 -17.19
N LYS A 228 16.19 -19.65 -17.08
CA LYS A 228 16.96 -20.74 -17.69
C LYS A 228 16.49 -22.11 -17.15
N TYR A 229 16.45 -22.26 -15.83
CA TYR A 229 15.97 -23.48 -15.18
C TYR A 229 14.56 -23.86 -15.61
N THR A 230 13.65 -22.88 -15.69
CA THR A 230 12.25 -23.10 -16.11
C THR A 230 12.18 -23.64 -17.54
N ARG A 231 12.98 -23.06 -18.46
CA ARG A 231 13.07 -23.56 -19.86
C ARG A 231 13.65 -24.98 -19.92
N GLU A 232 14.75 -25.23 -19.22
CA GLU A 232 15.39 -26.57 -19.19
C GLU A 232 14.46 -27.64 -18.57
N LEU A 233 13.70 -27.26 -17.52
CA LEU A 233 12.71 -28.16 -16.90
C LEU A 233 11.55 -28.47 -17.84
N ALA A 234 11.08 -27.49 -18.58
CA ALA A 234 10.02 -27.70 -19.59
C ALA A 234 10.50 -28.65 -20.71
N GLU A 235 11.74 -28.45 -21.21
CA GLU A 235 12.34 -29.35 -22.20
C GLU A 235 12.54 -30.78 -21.66
N PHE A 236 13.03 -30.91 -20.43
CA PHE A 236 13.16 -32.20 -19.74
C PHE A 236 11.82 -32.93 -19.65
N ASN A 237 10.77 -32.25 -19.19
CA ASN A 237 9.43 -32.80 -19.05
C ASN A 237 8.85 -33.23 -20.41
N LYS A 238 9.07 -32.46 -21.47
CA LYS A 238 8.67 -32.79 -22.84
C LYS A 238 9.37 -34.08 -23.32
N LYS A 239 10.70 -34.16 -23.18
CA LYS A 239 11.49 -35.34 -23.57
C LYS A 239 11.08 -36.58 -22.75
N LYS A 240 10.77 -36.41 -21.45
CA LYS A 240 10.29 -37.48 -20.59
C LYS A 240 8.92 -38.02 -21.04
N ALA A 241 7.99 -37.13 -21.42
CA ALA A 241 6.68 -37.54 -21.96
C ALA A 241 6.83 -38.24 -23.30
N GLU A 242 7.64 -37.72 -24.23
CA GLU A 242 7.87 -38.38 -25.54
C GLU A 242 8.48 -39.78 -25.41
N ARG A 243 9.36 -40.00 -24.43
CA ARG A 243 9.89 -41.34 -24.13
C ARG A 243 8.85 -42.26 -23.56
N ALA A 244 7.99 -41.77 -22.65
CA ALA A 244 6.89 -42.60 -22.10
C ALA A 244 5.93 -43.05 -23.20
N ASP A 245 5.56 -42.17 -24.12
CA ASP A 245 4.69 -42.49 -25.27
C ASP A 245 5.40 -43.40 -26.28
N GLY A 246 6.71 -43.21 -26.50
CA GLY A 246 7.53 -44.07 -27.37
C GLY A 246 7.73 -45.47 -26.80
N ALA A 247 7.89 -45.59 -25.47
CA ALA A 247 8.01 -46.88 -24.79
C ALA A 247 6.66 -47.67 -24.84
N ALA A 248 5.55 -46.98 -24.70
CA ALA A 248 4.22 -47.57 -24.84
C ALA A 248 3.94 -48.16 -26.27
N LYS A 249 4.58 -47.57 -27.31
CA LYS A 249 4.48 -48.04 -28.71
C LYS A 249 5.49 -49.12 -29.08
N LYS A 250 6.64 -49.22 -28.37
CA LYS A 250 7.76 -50.15 -28.70
C LYS A 250 7.75 -51.47 -27.95
N SER A 251 6.65 -51.93 -27.38
CA SER A 251 6.60 -53.20 -26.62
C SER A 251 6.83 -54.47 -27.48
N LYS A 252 7.33 -54.37 -28.74
CA LYS A 252 7.50 -55.54 -29.65
C LYS A 252 8.88 -55.73 -30.29
N ASP A 253 9.86 -54.84 -30.12
CA ASP A 253 11.18 -55.02 -30.70
C ASP A 253 12.29 -54.97 -29.66
N LYS A 254 13.00 -56.05 -29.48
CA LYS A 254 14.19 -56.22 -28.65
C LYS A 254 15.41 -55.78 -29.46
N ASP A 255 15.80 -54.52 -29.38
CA ASP A 255 17.18 -54.04 -29.55
C ASP A 255 17.25 -52.63 -28.98
N ALA A 256 17.47 -52.55 -27.69
CA ALA A 256 17.62 -51.27 -26.97
C ALA A 256 19.08 -50.86 -26.95
N ALA A 257 19.47 -49.90 -27.79
CA ALA A 257 20.64 -49.10 -27.54
C ALA A 257 20.47 -48.40 -26.17
N ALA A 258 21.48 -48.45 -25.31
CA ALA A 258 21.46 -47.86 -23.97
C ALA A 258 20.95 -46.41 -24.01
N ASP A 259 19.73 -46.22 -23.53
CA ASP A 259 19.04 -44.94 -23.52
C ASP A 259 19.77 -44.07 -22.44
N LYS A 260 20.46 -43.01 -22.86
CA LYS A 260 21.07 -42.06 -21.93
C LYS A 260 20.03 -41.63 -20.91
N GLU A 261 20.28 -41.83 -19.62
CA GLU A 261 19.39 -41.44 -18.54
C GLU A 261 19.13 -39.93 -18.60
N LEU A 262 17.84 -39.56 -18.67
CA LEU A 262 17.44 -38.14 -18.63
C LEU A 262 17.60 -37.62 -17.22
N THR A 263 18.60 -36.73 -17.02
CA THR A 263 18.82 -36.09 -15.73
C THR A 263 18.02 -34.79 -15.65
N PRO A 264 17.18 -34.59 -14.61
CA PRO A 264 16.46 -33.35 -14.44
C PRO A 264 17.41 -32.17 -14.16
N PRO A 265 17.10 -30.97 -14.62
CA PRO A 265 17.90 -29.79 -14.29
C PRO A 265 17.84 -29.50 -12.80
N VAL A 266 18.92 -28.95 -12.25
CA VAL A 266 19.02 -28.57 -10.84
C VAL A 266 18.50 -27.15 -10.67
N PRO A 267 17.53 -26.90 -9.76
CA PRO A 267 17.02 -25.56 -9.52
C PRO A 267 18.12 -24.66 -8.93
N PRO A 268 18.12 -23.34 -9.28
CA PRO A 268 18.99 -22.37 -8.63
C PRO A 268 18.75 -22.34 -7.11
N LYS A 269 19.79 -21.99 -6.35
CA LYS A 269 19.65 -21.78 -4.90
C LYS A 269 18.74 -20.57 -4.65
N ARG A 270 17.75 -20.71 -3.78
CA ARG A 270 16.89 -19.61 -3.37
C ARG A 270 17.68 -18.55 -2.60
N ASP A 271 17.44 -17.30 -2.94
CA ASP A 271 17.92 -16.12 -2.20
C ASP A 271 16.71 -15.19 -1.98
N LEU A 272 16.26 -15.08 -0.72
CA LEU A 272 15.06 -14.32 -0.36
C LEU A 272 15.20 -12.82 -0.60
N LYS A 273 16.42 -12.26 -0.61
CA LYS A 273 16.69 -10.86 -0.96
C LYS A 273 16.45 -10.65 -2.45
N LEU A 274 17.04 -11.49 -3.27
CA LEU A 274 16.96 -11.42 -4.72
C LEU A 274 15.56 -11.79 -5.24
N GLU A 275 14.84 -12.70 -4.57
CA GLU A 275 13.44 -12.99 -4.85
C GLU A 275 12.57 -11.72 -4.74
N THR A 276 12.74 -10.94 -3.67
CA THR A 276 12.00 -9.69 -3.49
C THR A 276 12.33 -8.69 -4.61
N LEU A 277 13.60 -8.50 -4.95
CA LEU A 277 14.01 -7.57 -5.99
C LEU A 277 13.58 -8.03 -7.40
N ALA A 278 13.60 -9.32 -7.67
CA ALA A 278 13.06 -9.88 -8.92
C ALA A 278 11.55 -9.61 -9.07
N GLU A 279 10.79 -9.71 -7.98
CA GLU A 279 9.35 -9.36 -7.99
C GLU A 279 9.11 -7.84 -8.17
N VAL A 280 10.04 -6.99 -7.73
CA VAL A 280 10.03 -5.54 -8.02
C VAL A 280 10.24 -5.28 -9.52
N ILE A 281 11.22 -5.94 -10.14
CA ILE A 281 11.49 -5.81 -11.58
C ILE A 281 10.27 -6.27 -12.41
N LYS A 282 9.58 -7.33 -11.96
CA LYS A 282 8.34 -7.81 -12.59
C LYS A 282 7.13 -6.89 -12.37
N GLY A 283 7.23 -5.91 -11.48
CA GLY A 283 6.14 -5.00 -11.14
C GLY A 283 5.13 -5.55 -10.12
N ASN A 284 5.39 -6.72 -9.51
CA ASN A 284 4.51 -7.32 -8.51
C ASN A 284 4.66 -6.68 -7.12
N ILE A 285 5.79 -6.02 -6.85
CA ILE A 285 6.06 -5.27 -5.63
C ILE A 285 6.28 -3.80 -6.00
N ARG A 286 5.62 -2.89 -5.28
CA ARG A 286 5.56 -1.46 -5.56
C ARG A 286 6.66 -0.71 -4.79
N VAL A 287 7.54 0.02 -5.48
CA VAL A 287 8.64 0.73 -4.82
C VAL A 287 8.17 2.05 -4.22
N HIS A 288 8.34 2.19 -2.91
CA HIS A 288 8.13 3.39 -2.12
C HIS A 288 9.47 3.89 -1.61
N MET A 289 9.88 5.09 -2.01
CA MET A 289 11.24 5.55 -1.79
C MET A 289 11.32 6.84 -1.00
N HIS A 290 11.94 6.78 0.17
CA HIS A 290 12.33 7.97 0.93
C HIS A 290 13.37 8.77 0.15
N CYS A 291 13.08 10.02 -0.21
CA CYS A 291 13.99 10.88 -0.93
C CYS A 291 13.57 12.36 -0.83
N TYR A 292 14.43 13.25 -0.32
CA TYR A 292 14.11 14.65 -0.10
C TYR A 292 14.42 15.52 -1.31
N ARG A 293 15.60 15.35 -1.91
CA ARG A 293 16.17 16.25 -2.91
C ARG A 293 15.73 15.88 -4.32
N SER A 294 15.48 16.88 -5.13
CA SER A 294 15.04 16.74 -6.51
C SER A 294 16.09 16.06 -7.41
N ASP A 295 17.38 16.36 -7.21
CA ASP A 295 18.48 15.75 -7.96
C ASP A 295 18.63 14.27 -7.66
N GLU A 296 18.43 13.86 -6.41
CA GLU A 296 18.46 12.45 -6.01
C GLU A 296 17.22 11.71 -6.52
N MET A 297 16.02 12.31 -6.42
CA MET A 297 14.80 11.74 -7.01
C MET A 297 14.97 11.53 -8.52
N ALA A 298 15.53 12.52 -9.23
CA ALA A 298 15.81 12.42 -10.65
C ALA A 298 16.77 11.27 -10.98
N THR A 299 17.87 11.16 -10.22
CA THR A 299 18.85 10.06 -10.36
C THR A 299 18.18 8.70 -10.12
N MET A 300 17.29 8.60 -9.13
CA MET A 300 16.62 7.33 -8.87
C MET A 300 15.59 6.94 -9.93
N LEU A 301 14.98 7.91 -10.62
CA LEU A 301 14.16 7.64 -11.80
C LEU A 301 15.01 7.07 -12.94
N ASP A 302 16.23 7.58 -13.13
CA ASP A 302 17.14 7.05 -14.15
C ASP A 302 17.63 5.63 -13.81
N VAL A 303 17.92 5.34 -12.54
CA VAL A 303 18.23 3.98 -12.05
C VAL A 303 17.04 3.03 -12.25
N ALA A 304 15.81 3.50 -11.99
CA ALA A 304 14.62 2.70 -12.21
C ALA A 304 14.43 2.35 -13.72
N ASP A 305 14.69 3.31 -14.60
CA ASP A 305 14.66 3.07 -16.05
C ASP A 305 15.77 2.09 -16.48
N GLU A 306 16.99 2.21 -15.94
CA GLU A 306 18.13 1.30 -16.25
C GLU A 306 17.80 -0.17 -15.96
N PHE A 307 17.12 -0.43 -14.82
CA PHE A 307 16.83 -1.80 -14.37
C PHE A 307 15.41 -2.28 -14.65
N GLY A 308 14.56 -1.42 -15.22
CA GLY A 308 13.22 -1.78 -15.67
C GLY A 308 12.20 -1.93 -14.53
N PHE A 309 12.41 -1.27 -13.38
CA PHE A 309 11.42 -1.23 -12.31
C PHE A 309 10.74 0.14 -12.21
N LYS A 310 9.65 0.23 -11.46
CA LYS A 310 8.88 1.48 -11.30
C LYS A 310 8.86 1.92 -9.84
N ILE A 311 9.30 3.16 -9.58
CA ILE A 311 9.02 3.88 -8.34
C ILE A 311 7.58 4.39 -8.42
N VAL A 312 6.73 4.03 -7.44
CA VAL A 312 5.34 4.48 -7.43
C VAL A 312 5.14 5.75 -6.63
N ALA A 313 5.97 5.97 -5.60
CA ALA A 313 5.93 7.19 -4.79
C ALA A 313 7.31 7.51 -4.19
N PHE A 314 7.69 8.80 -4.25
CA PHE A 314 8.71 9.35 -3.37
C PHE A 314 8.06 9.86 -2.09
N HIS A 315 8.68 9.58 -0.96
CA HIS A 315 8.24 9.99 0.36
C HIS A 315 9.15 11.06 0.91
N HIS A 316 8.60 12.01 1.68
CA HIS A 316 9.30 13.19 2.17
C HIS A 316 9.86 14.05 1.03
N ALA A 317 9.15 14.07 -0.08
CA ALA A 317 9.61 14.67 -1.33
C ALA A 317 9.54 16.22 -1.27
N VAL A 318 10.27 16.84 -0.32
CA VAL A 318 10.17 18.28 -0.04
C VAL A 318 10.63 19.17 -1.20
N GLU A 319 11.43 18.63 -2.12
CA GLU A 319 11.84 19.32 -3.35
C GLU A 319 11.12 18.82 -4.61
N ALA A 320 10.03 18.05 -4.47
CA ALA A 320 9.29 17.51 -5.61
C ALA A 320 8.78 18.60 -6.56
N TYR A 321 8.49 19.79 -6.03
CA TYR A 321 8.04 20.94 -6.84
C TYR A 321 9.04 21.33 -7.94
N LYS A 322 10.34 21.08 -7.76
CA LYS A 322 11.39 21.38 -8.75
C LYS A 322 11.34 20.45 -9.98
N ILE A 323 10.71 19.27 -9.84
CA ILE A 323 10.62 18.25 -10.90
C ILE A 323 9.19 17.70 -11.06
N ALA A 324 8.19 18.51 -10.69
CA ALA A 324 6.78 18.09 -10.67
C ALA A 324 6.30 17.55 -12.03
N ASP A 325 6.69 18.19 -13.14
CA ASP A 325 6.35 17.73 -14.48
C ASP A 325 6.95 16.35 -14.80
N ARG A 326 8.23 16.13 -14.43
CA ARG A 326 8.88 14.84 -14.63
C ARG A 326 8.22 13.72 -13.83
N LEU A 327 7.80 14.00 -12.57
CA LEU A 327 7.05 13.05 -11.76
C LEU A 327 5.68 12.73 -12.37
N ALA A 328 4.96 13.75 -12.84
CA ALA A 328 3.68 13.60 -13.52
C ALA A 328 3.79 12.77 -14.80
N ASP A 329 4.81 13.04 -15.64
CA ASP A 329 5.07 12.30 -16.88
C ASP A 329 5.37 10.82 -16.64
N LYS A 330 6.10 10.51 -15.58
CA LYS A 330 6.42 9.15 -15.14
C LYS A 330 5.26 8.47 -14.38
N GLY A 331 4.22 9.22 -14.02
CA GLY A 331 3.10 8.76 -13.20
C GLY A 331 3.52 8.36 -11.78
N VAL A 332 4.53 9.07 -11.23
CA VAL A 332 5.07 8.86 -9.89
C VAL A 332 4.40 9.83 -8.92
N CYS A 333 3.95 9.32 -7.77
CA CYS A 333 3.39 10.16 -6.72
C CYS A 333 4.49 10.81 -5.86
N ALA A 334 4.19 11.95 -5.27
CA ALA A 334 5.02 12.58 -4.25
C ALA A 334 4.22 12.69 -2.94
N ALA A 335 4.70 12.03 -1.91
CA ALA A 335 4.15 12.07 -0.57
C ALA A 335 4.96 13.09 0.27
N MET A 336 4.25 14.07 0.84
CA MET A 336 4.85 15.27 1.40
C MET A 336 4.14 15.68 2.70
N TRP A 337 4.82 16.49 3.49
CA TRP A 337 4.25 17.27 4.59
C TRP A 337 3.90 18.70 4.13
N ALA A 338 3.07 19.38 4.90
CA ALA A 338 2.71 20.77 4.61
C ALA A 338 3.81 21.76 4.99
N ASP A 339 4.52 21.52 6.10
CA ASP A 339 5.40 22.53 6.70
C ASP A 339 6.62 21.95 7.46
N TRP A 340 6.97 20.69 7.21
CA TRP A 340 8.15 20.07 7.81
C TRP A 340 9.39 20.34 6.94
N TRP A 341 10.05 21.45 7.17
CA TRP A 341 11.23 21.88 6.44
C TRP A 341 12.36 22.31 7.40
N GLY A 342 13.60 22.32 6.93
CA GLY A 342 14.75 22.87 7.64
C GLY A 342 15.20 22.11 8.88
N PHE A 343 14.56 21.01 9.28
CA PHE A 343 14.95 20.21 10.44
C PHE A 343 16.22 19.39 10.20
N LYS A 344 16.63 19.27 8.95
CA LYS A 344 17.91 18.72 8.51
C LYS A 344 18.30 19.33 7.15
N MET A 345 19.58 19.21 6.78
CA MET A 345 20.10 19.89 5.58
C MET A 345 19.43 19.44 4.28
N GLU A 346 19.02 18.19 4.18
CA GLU A 346 18.28 17.69 3.01
C GLU A 346 16.87 18.29 2.87
N ALA A 347 16.29 18.81 3.94
CA ALA A 347 14.99 19.45 3.94
C ALA A 347 15.09 21.00 3.88
N TYR A 348 16.28 21.55 3.62
CA TYR A 348 16.52 23.00 3.63
C TYR A 348 15.72 23.75 2.59
N ASP A 349 15.63 23.23 1.35
CA ASP A 349 14.89 23.83 0.24
C ASP A 349 13.41 23.41 0.20
N GLY A 350 12.89 22.82 1.28
CA GLY A 350 11.46 22.57 1.40
C GLY A 350 10.67 23.88 1.43
N VAL A 351 9.62 23.98 0.61
CA VAL A 351 8.70 25.11 0.58
C VAL A 351 7.31 24.66 1.01
N GLN A 352 6.60 25.53 1.70
CA GLN A 352 5.25 25.22 2.23
C GLN A 352 4.21 25.04 1.13
N GLU A 353 4.45 25.58 -0.04
CA GLU A 353 3.62 25.53 -1.25
C GLU A 353 3.80 24.23 -2.05
N ASN A 354 4.75 23.36 -1.66
CA ASN A 354 5.17 22.18 -2.41
C ASN A 354 3.99 21.30 -2.87
N LEU A 355 3.08 20.94 -1.95
CA LEU A 355 1.90 20.14 -2.28
C LEU A 355 1.05 20.77 -3.39
N ALA A 356 0.76 22.08 -3.27
CA ALA A 356 -0.03 22.78 -4.27
C ALA A 356 0.72 22.89 -5.62
N MET A 357 2.04 23.09 -5.59
CA MET A 357 2.86 23.14 -6.82
C MET A 357 2.94 21.79 -7.51
N VAL A 358 3.10 20.70 -6.75
CA VAL A 358 3.13 19.33 -7.29
C VAL A 358 1.76 18.92 -7.83
N ASP A 359 0.66 19.40 -7.22
CA ASP A 359 -0.70 19.12 -7.66
C ASP A 359 -1.10 19.87 -8.94
N PHE A 360 -0.34 20.90 -9.35
CA PHE A 360 -0.69 21.77 -10.48
C PHE A 360 -0.70 21.06 -11.85
N PRO A 361 0.29 20.22 -12.24
CA PRO A 361 0.25 19.49 -13.49
C PRO A 361 -0.95 18.53 -13.58
N GLU A 362 -1.60 18.41 -14.74
CA GLU A 362 -2.82 17.61 -14.90
C GLU A 362 -2.59 16.17 -14.47
N ARG A 363 -1.71 15.45 -14.67
CA ARG A 363 -1.52 14.03 -14.29
C ARG A 363 -0.80 13.84 -12.97
N SER A 364 -0.78 14.87 -12.15
CA SER A 364 -0.08 14.89 -10.88
C SER A 364 -0.64 13.89 -9.87
N CYS A 365 0.19 13.53 -8.90
CA CYS A 365 -0.17 12.66 -7.80
C CYS A 365 0.48 13.17 -6.51
N ALA A 366 -0.02 14.31 -6.00
CA ALA A 366 0.37 14.83 -4.71
C ALA A 366 -0.33 14.07 -3.59
N ILE A 367 0.38 13.72 -2.53
CA ILE A 367 -0.12 12.97 -1.37
C ILE A 367 0.35 13.65 -0.10
N VAL A 368 -0.55 13.73 0.90
CA VAL A 368 -0.19 14.07 2.28
C VAL A 368 0.05 12.77 3.03
N HIS A 369 1.16 12.67 3.76
CA HIS A 369 1.48 11.52 4.59
C HIS A 369 1.85 11.92 6.02
N SER A 370 1.86 10.97 6.96
CA SER A 370 2.16 11.24 8.35
C SER A 370 3.64 11.11 8.70
N ASP A 371 4.25 9.96 8.55
CA ASP A 371 5.57 9.60 9.13
C ASP A 371 5.67 9.88 10.66
N SER A 372 4.52 9.94 11.31
CA SER A 372 4.41 10.33 12.72
C SER A 372 3.22 9.64 13.35
N GLY A 373 3.45 8.94 14.47
CA GLY A 373 2.38 8.31 15.26
C GLY A 373 1.39 9.33 15.84
N ASP A 374 1.84 10.56 16.11
CA ASP A 374 0.97 11.64 16.60
C ASP A 374 0.32 12.44 15.46
N GLY A 375 1.07 12.64 14.35
CA GLY A 375 0.62 13.42 13.20
C GLY A 375 -0.46 12.72 12.39
N ILE A 376 -0.48 11.39 12.37
CA ILE A 376 -1.40 10.58 11.55
C ILE A 376 -2.88 10.89 11.82
N GLN A 377 -3.26 11.20 13.04
CA GLN A 377 -4.62 11.60 13.40
C GLN A 377 -5.05 12.97 12.85
N ARG A 378 -4.15 13.73 12.23
CA ARG A 378 -4.35 15.11 11.77
C ARG A 378 -4.05 15.32 10.30
N LEU A 379 -4.09 14.29 9.48
CA LEU A 379 -3.79 14.39 8.04
C LEU A 379 -4.69 15.41 7.32
N ASN A 380 -5.94 15.54 7.74
CA ASN A 380 -6.85 16.55 7.23
C ASN A 380 -6.36 17.98 7.48
N GLN A 381 -5.73 18.22 8.64
CA GLN A 381 -5.14 19.53 9.00
C GLN A 381 -3.84 19.79 8.23
N GLU A 382 -3.02 18.76 7.98
CA GLU A 382 -1.84 18.87 7.11
C GLU A 382 -2.26 19.31 5.70
N ALA A 383 -3.28 18.67 5.12
CA ALA A 383 -3.82 19.09 3.83
C ALA A 383 -4.37 20.53 3.85
N ALA A 384 -5.07 20.92 4.93
CA ALA A 384 -5.58 22.28 5.10
C ALA A 384 -4.46 23.33 5.13
N LYS A 385 -3.35 23.06 5.81
CA LYS A 385 -2.16 23.92 5.82
C LYS A 385 -1.61 24.08 4.40
N ALA A 386 -1.41 23.00 3.67
CA ALA A 386 -0.92 23.04 2.29
C ALA A 386 -1.84 23.81 1.34
N MET A 387 -3.16 23.68 1.48
CA MET A 387 -4.13 24.50 0.74
C MET A 387 -3.97 26.00 1.05
N ALA A 388 -3.77 26.34 2.33
CA ALA A 388 -3.60 27.74 2.75
C ALA A 388 -2.29 28.33 2.21
N HIS A 389 -1.20 27.54 2.19
CA HIS A 389 0.09 27.95 1.63
C HIS A 389 -0.01 28.16 0.11
N GLY A 390 -0.59 27.24 -0.62
CA GLY A 390 -0.83 27.38 -2.07
C GLY A 390 -1.61 28.65 -2.41
N ARG A 391 -2.66 28.95 -1.64
CA ARG A 391 -3.48 30.15 -1.86
C ARG A 391 -2.67 31.46 -1.75
N ARG A 392 -1.70 31.53 -0.85
CA ARG A 392 -0.84 32.72 -0.66
C ARG A 392 0.00 33.05 -1.91
N VAL A 393 0.30 32.08 -2.72
CA VAL A 393 1.07 32.25 -3.97
C VAL A 393 0.20 32.11 -5.23
N GLY A 394 -1.13 32.19 -5.08
CA GLY A 394 -2.06 32.15 -6.20
C GLY A 394 -2.45 30.75 -6.69
N LEU A 395 -1.96 29.69 -6.07
CA LEU A 395 -2.35 28.31 -6.36
C LEU A 395 -3.55 27.93 -5.49
N ASN A 396 -4.76 28.21 -5.98
CA ASN A 396 -5.98 27.91 -5.24
C ASN A 396 -6.42 26.46 -5.50
N VAL A 397 -6.22 25.59 -4.51
CA VAL A 397 -6.69 24.20 -4.55
C VAL A 397 -8.00 24.11 -3.76
N PRO A 398 -9.14 23.83 -4.42
CA PRO A 398 -10.43 23.73 -3.73
C PRO A 398 -10.54 22.41 -2.95
N PRO A 399 -11.45 22.32 -1.94
CA PRO A 399 -11.61 21.15 -1.08
C PRO A 399 -11.82 19.83 -1.83
N GLU A 400 -12.63 19.83 -2.89
CA GLU A 400 -12.92 18.68 -3.73
C GLU A 400 -11.70 18.13 -4.48
N ARG A 401 -10.70 18.98 -4.75
CA ARG A 401 -9.40 18.57 -5.29
C ARG A 401 -8.46 18.13 -4.19
N ALA A 402 -8.36 18.89 -3.11
CA ALA A 402 -7.43 18.62 -2.00
C ALA A 402 -7.72 17.28 -1.30
N ILE A 403 -8.98 16.84 -1.22
CA ILE A 403 -9.33 15.56 -0.59
C ILE A 403 -8.65 14.37 -1.30
N ARG A 404 -8.32 14.49 -2.59
CA ARG A 404 -7.61 13.47 -3.35
C ARG A 404 -6.21 13.21 -2.79
N TRP A 405 -5.57 14.19 -2.16
CA TRP A 405 -4.26 14.04 -1.53
C TRP A 405 -4.27 13.06 -0.36
N LEU A 406 -5.45 12.83 0.21
CA LEU A 406 -5.69 11.98 1.38
C LEU A 406 -6.43 10.68 1.03
N THR A 407 -6.93 10.53 -0.19
CA THR A 407 -7.86 9.46 -0.55
C THR A 407 -7.50 8.80 -1.90
N ALA A 408 -7.89 9.38 -3.03
CA ALA A 408 -7.69 8.80 -4.36
C ALA A 408 -6.21 8.65 -4.75
N ASN A 409 -5.37 9.67 -4.49
CA ASN A 409 -3.96 9.63 -4.85
C ASN A 409 -3.17 8.58 -4.04
N PRO A 410 -3.31 8.49 -2.69
CA PRO A 410 -2.72 7.38 -1.95
C PRO A 410 -3.25 6.00 -2.39
N ALA A 411 -4.56 5.86 -2.67
CA ALA A 411 -5.11 4.60 -3.21
C ALA A 411 -4.42 4.20 -4.52
N LYS A 412 -4.20 5.15 -5.45
CA LYS A 412 -3.46 4.95 -6.70
C LYS A 412 -2.02 4.48 -6.45
N SER A 413 -1.31 5.09 -5.50
CA SER A 413 0.06 4.69 -5.18
C SER A 413 0.15 3.26 -4.63
N LEU A 414 -0.90 2.80 -3.95
CA LEU A 414 -1.03 1.43 -3.45
C LEU A 414 -1.53 0.43 -4.49
N GLY A 415 -2.04 0.89 -5.66
CA GLY A 415 -2.70 0.04 -6.66
C GLY A 415 -4.06 -0.47 -6.19
N LEU A 416 -4.76 0.35 -5.41
CA LEU A 416 -6.07 0.03 -4.83
C LEU A 416 -7.17 1.01 -5.29
N GLU A 417 -6.90 1.84 -6.30
CA GLU A 417 -7.82 2.86 -6.82
C GLU A 417 -9.15 2.31 -7.29
N ASP A 418 -9.21 1.08 -7.75
CA ASP A 418 -10.45 0.40 -8.13
C ASP A 418 -11.29 -0.09 -6.94
N ARG A 419 -10.73 -0.06 -5.72
CA ARG A 419 -11.32 -0.66 -4.53
C ARG A 419 -11.68 0.34 -3.44
N ILE A 420 -10.86 1.39 -3.25
CA ILE A 420 -10.97 2.41 -2.20
C ILE A 420 -10.59 3.81 -2.72
N GLY A 421 -10.70 4.81 -1.87
CA GLY A 421 -10.19 6.17 -2.12
C GLY A 421 -11.19 7.14 -2.75
N THR A 422 -12.37 6.67 -3.16
CA THR A 422 -13.45 7.53 -3.68
C THR A 422 -14.81 7.02 -3.25
N LEU A 423 -15.81 7.92 -3.23
CA LEU A 423 -17.22 7.57 -2.99
C LEU A 423 -17.88 7.17 -4.32
N GLU A 424 -17.54 6.00 -4.85
CA GLU A 424 -18.11 5.47 -6.09
C GLU A 424 -18.79 4.13 -5.85
N ALA A 425 -19.88 3.87 -6.57
CA ALA A 425 -20.60 2.60 -6.46
C ALA A 425 -19.67 1.39 -6.73
N GLY A 426 -19.81 0.37 -5.90
CA GLY A 426 -19.02 -0.86 -5.98
C GLY A 426 -17.71 -0.84 -5.18
N LYS A 427 -17.20 0.32 -4.78
CA LYS A 427 -16.01 0.42 -3.93
C LYS A 427 -16.33 0.07 -2.47
N ALA A 428 -15.33 -0.29 -1.70
CA ALA A 428 -15.45 -0.55 -0.27
C ALA A 428 -16.03 0.70 0.44
N ALA A 429 -16.95 0.48 1.34
CA ALA A 429 -17.57 1.56 2.08
C ALA A 429 -16.69 1.99 3.26
N ASP A 430 -15.50 2.49 2.93
CA ASP A 430 -14.61 3.19 3.83
C ASP A 430 -14.99 4.68 3.78
N VAL A 431 -15.69 5.15 4.82
CA VAL A 431 -16.37 6.46 4.81
C VAL A 431 -16.17 7.17 6.14
N VAL A 432 -15.91 8.49 6.09
CA VAL A 432 -15.79 9.34 7.28
C VAL A 432 -16.87 10.41 7.26
N ILE A 433 -17.59 10.55 8.37
CA ILE A 433 -18.52 11.66 8.63
C ILE A 433 -17.80 12.66 9.55
N TRP A 434 -17.73 13.91 9.10
CA TRP A 434 -17.10 15.02 9.79
C TRP A 434 -18.17 15.98 10.35
N ASN A 435 -17.90 16.58 11.51
CA ASN A 435 -18.78 17.61 12.11
C ASN A 435 -18.84 18.92 11.29
N GLY A 436 -18.03 19.06 10.23
CA GLY A 436 -17.97 20.23 9.35
C GLY A 436 -16.94 20.02 8.25
N ASN A 437 -16.50 21.11 7.60
CA ASN A 437 -15.47 21.02 6.55
C ASN A 437 -14.20 20.34 7.09
N PRO A 438 -13.77 19.19 6.53
CA PRO A 438 -12.60 18.44 7.03
C PRO A 438 -11.31 19.26 7.03
N PHE A 439 -11.20 20.30 6.19
CA PHE A 439 -10.04 21.19 6.15
C PHE A 439 -10.10 22.36 7.15
N SER A 440 -11.02 22.31 8.10
CA SER A 440 -11.02 23.22 9.27
C SER A 440 -10.23 22.60 10.41
N VAL A 441 -9.45 23.40 11.14
CA VAL A 441 -8.75 22.95 12.37
C VAL A 441 -9.73 22.54 13.50
N TYR A 442 -11.01 22.91 13.38
CA TYR A 442 -12.08 22.51 14.30
C TYR A 442 -12.82 21.25 13.85
N ALA A 443 -12.50 20.73 12.66
CA ALA A 443 -13.18 19.54 12.17
C ALA A 443 -12.67 18.28 12.91
N LEU A 444 -13.65 17.47 13.30
CA LEU A 444 -13.43 16.17 13.92
C LEU A 444 -14.20 15.12 13.14
N ALA A 445 -13.61 13.95 12.95
CA ALA A 445 -14.35 12.80 12.50
C ALA A 445 -15.34 12.39 13.60
N GLU A 446 -16.61 12.31 13.27
CA GLU A 446 -17.65 11.86 14.20
C GLU A 446 -17.92 10.37 14.11
N GLN A 447 -17.96 9.86 12.88
CA GLN A 447 -18.12 8.43 12.64
C GLN A 447 -17.19 7.98 11.52
N VAL A 448 -16.58 6.81 11.69
CA VAL A 448 -15.72 6.17 10.69
C VAL A 448 -16.24 4.78 10.39
N PHE A 449 -16.48 4.53 9.12
CA PHE A 449 -16.92 3.24 8.60
C PHE A 449 -15.76 2.60 7.81
N ILE A 450 -15.56 1.30 8.00
CA ILE A 450 -14.64 0.47 7.21
C ILE A 450 -15.43 -0.74 6.70
N ASP A 451 -15.43 -0.93 5.39
CA ASP A 451 -16.25 -1.94 4.72
C ASP A 451 -17.71 -1.90 5.22
N GLY A 452 -18.26 -0.68 5.36
CA GLY A 452 -19.64 -0.43 5.78
C GLY A 452 -19.93 -0.64 7.27
N ALA A 453 -19.00 -1.19 8.04
CA ALA A 453 -19.15 -1.35 9.48
C ALA A 453 -18.68 -0.09 10.21
N LEU A 454 -19.47 0.38 11.17
CA LEU A 454 -19.08 1.48 12.06
C LEU A 454 -17.93 1.01 12.96
N LYS A 455 -16.76 1.62 12.82
CA LYS A 455 -15.55 1.31 13.59
C LYS A 455 -15.22 2.35 14.66
N PHE A 456 -15.67 3.57 14.45
CA PHE A 456 -15.50 4.64 15.42
C PHE A 456 -16.78 5.50 15.47
N ASP A 457 -17.24 5.79 16.67
CA ASP A 457 -18.32 6.73 16.94
C ASP A 457 -17.89 7.65 18.10
N ARG A 458 -17.67 8.92 17.81
CA ARG A 458 -17.20 9.89 18.81
C ARG A 458 -18.20 10.13 19.92
N ALA A 459 -19.50 10.00 19.64
CA ALA A 459 -20.55 10.14 20.63
C ALA A 459 -20.62 8.93 21.59
N HIS A 460 -20.20 7.76 21.12
CA HIS A 460 -20.23 6.51 21.87
C HIS A 460 -18.88 5.79 21.76
N PRO A 461 -17.80 6.36 22.34
CA PRO A 461 -16.51 5.72 22.28
C PRO A 461 -16.55 4.36 22.99
N PRO A 462 -15.94 3.32 22.41
CA PRO A 462 -15.88 2.02 23.07
C PRO A 462 -15.10 2.14 24.38
N LEU A 463 -15.47 1.32 25.37
CA LEU A 463 -14.69 1.20 26.60
C LEU A 463 -13.28 0.71 26.23
N LYS A 464 -12.27 1.52 26.52
CA LYS A 464 -10.87 1.15 26.26
C LYS A 464 -10.47 0.02 27.21
N PRO A 465 -9.89 -1.07 26.72
CA PRO A 465 -9.37 -2.11 27.60
C PRO A 465 -8.27 -1.52 28.49
N ARG A 466 -8.26 -1.88 29.77
CA ARG A 466 -7.24 -1.41 30.73
C ARG A 466 -5.90 -2.12 30.56
N SER A 467 -5.88 -3.23 29.85
CA SER A 467 -4.67 -4.00 29.52
C SER A 467 -4.91 -4.87 28.29
N ASP A 468 -3.82 -5.34 27.66
CA ASP A 468 -3.86 -6.28 26.53
C ASP A 468 -4.60 -7.57 26.84
N PHE A 469 -4.67 -7.96 28.12
CA PHE A 469 -5.44 -9.11 28.58
C PHE A 469 -6.94 -9.00 28.26
N LEU A 470 -7.47 -7.78 28.15
CA LEU A 470 -8.89 -7.51 27.84
C LEU A 470 -9.15 -7.45 26.33
N LEU A 471 -8.12 -7.41 25.48
CA LEU A 471 -8.27 -7.41 24.04
C LEU A 471 -8.94 -8.71 23.56
N GLY A 472 -9.92 -8.56 22.67
CA GLY A 472 -10.68 -9.67 22.12
C GLY A 472 -11.73 -10.27 23.07
N ARG A 473 -11.85 -9.79 24.31
CA ARG A 473 -12.98 -10.12 25.16
C ARG A 473 -14.14 -9.18 24.84
N HIS A 474 -15.32 -9.76 24.61
CA HIS A 474 -16.55 -8.99 24.71
C HIS A 474 -16.68 -8.54 26.15
N ILE A 475 -16.39 -7.29 26.46
CA ILE A 475 -16.76 -6.68 27.73
C ILE A 475 -18.24 -6.52 27.61
N ALA A 476 -19.00 -7.46 28.22
CA ALA A 476 -20.42 -7.26 28.45
C ALA A 476 -20.55 -5.90 29.14
N GLU A 477 -21.42 -5.03 28.62
CA GLU A 477 -21.70 -3.74 29.21
C GLU A 477 -21.99 -4.02 30.68
N ALA A 478 -21.09 -3.55 31.57
CA ALA A 478 -21.40 -3.56 32.99
C ALA A 478 -22.57 -2.58 33.18
N PRO A 479 -23.69 -2.98 33.73
CA PRO A 479 -24.75 -2.04 34.03
C PRO A 479 -24.19 -0.95 34.93
N LEU A 480 -24.33 0.32 34.52
CA LEU A 480 -24.04 1.50 35.31
C LEU A 480 -24.86 1.51 36.63
#